data_14563d017b945fa2be14bbbc9f718c83
#
_entry.id   14563d017b945fa2be14bbbc9f718c83
#
_cell.length_a   1.000
_cell.length_b   1.000
_cell.length_c   1.000
_cell.angle_alpha   90.00
_cell.angle_beta   90.00
_cell.angle_gamma   90.00
#
_symmetry.space_group_name_H-M   'P 1'
#
loop_
_entity.id
_entity.type
_entity.pdbx_description
1 polymer ?
#
loop_
_entity_poly.entity_id
_entity_poly.type
_entity_poly.pdbx_seq_one_letter_code
_entity_poly.pdbx_strand_id
1 'polypeptide(L)'
;MKNQIKALVNKFTSNKEYYQESTYDETSTRIDFLNKFFEIFGWDVSNNALLPENLREVIHEATIEVEEGNITKKKKPDYQFQIQGKGVFFVEAKKPSVDISVSQKSVFQLRRYGWSAGMQYSILTNFKEISFYDCTIKPNESDDVNVARIAKFNYTEYVEKIEEIAKFLEKNIVEKNEFDLSNSRQFSDFDVYFLNQIKSWRYSLAQNIIEHNEIIDIEDFNVFIQRFINKVLFLRICEDTNLEEYEQLQKIKNIVELQELFANADKKYNSGIFHLLDENIYTVDFEIIKVIFAELYYPLSPYDFSVIPPSILAKVYDVFLSERFEILNDEIKLVKKPEAIDFFGAVTTPKEIADLIVKESFEIRSEKNEIILEEFKIADICCGSGIFLLSAYEYLQNIIYDFSIKRLQQSLDDGVLVKEQNLYQLSFKTKKELLKSAIFGVDIDLSAVEVCKFSLLLSCLRNISFTELAQIKQESLLPNLDNNIKFGNSLVDDKFYDYYSTSN
;
A
#
# COMPACT_ATOMS: atom_id res chain seq x y z
N MET A 1 17.94 -28.68 7.44
CA MET A 1 16.79 -28.60 6.54
C MET A 1 16.16 -29.98 6.28
N LYS A 2 16.78 -30.94 5.55
CA LYS A 2 16.19 -32.23 5.13
C LYS A 2 15.61 -33.07 6.29
N ASN A 3 16.34 -33.20 7.41
CA ASN A 3 15.88 -33.95 8.58
C ASN A 3 14.68 -33.27 9.28
N GLN A 4 14.62 -31.95 9.31
CA GLN A 4 13.54 -31.21 9.92
C GLN A 4 12.25 -31.30 9.07
N ILE A 5 12.36 -31.21 7.74
CA ILE A 5 11.23 -31.45 6.82
C ILE A 5 10.73 -32.90 6.97
N LYS A 6 11.64 -33.89 7.06
CA LYS A 6 11.25 -35.28 7.29
C LYS A 6 10.46 -35.45 8.61
N ALA A 7 10.84 -34.73 9.65
CA ALA A 7 10.11 -34.76 10.93
C ALA A 7 8.69 -34.23 10.80
N LEU A 8 8.49 -33.11 10.08
CA LEU A 8 7.15 -32.53 9.82
C LEU A 8 6.29 -33.47 8.95
N VAL A 9 6.87 -34.05 7.89
CA VAL A 9 6.21 -35.03 7.03
C VAL A 9 5.79 -36.26 7.83
N ASN A 10 6.65 -36.79 8.69
CA ASN A 10 6.32 -37.90 9.55
C ASN A 10 5.21 -37.57 10.56
N LYS A 11 5.27 -36.38 11.19
CA LYS A 11 4.19 -35.87 12.07
C LYS A 11 2.84 -35.89 11.36
N PHE A 12 2.80 -35.35 10.14
CA PHE A 12 1.59 -35.32 9.34
C PHE A 12 1.09 -36.69 8.95
N THR A 13 2.00 -37.54 8.47
CA THR A 13 1.69 -38.92 8.03
C THR A 13 1.12 -39.78 9.14
N SER A 14 1.72 -39.68 10.35
CA SER A 14 1.30 -40.50 11.50
C SER A 14 -0.08 -40.22 12.02
N ASN A 15 -0.63 -38.99 11.76
CA ASN A 15 -1.94 -38.59 12.24
C ASN A 15 -2.77 -37.96 11.09
N LYS A 16 -2.59 -38.45 9.88
CA LYS A 16 -3.17 -37.89 8.67
C LYS A 16 -4.69 -37.78 8.72
N GLU A 17 -5.37 -38.81 9.25
CA GLU A 17 -6.84 -38.81 9.37
C GLU A 17 -7.32 -37.68 10.26
N TYR A 18 -6.70 -37.48 11.42
CA TYR A 18 -7.00 -36.36 12.32
C TYR A 18 -6.82 -34.99 11.65
N TYR A 19 -5.70 -34.78 10.98
CA TYR A 19 -5.44 -33.47 10.32
C TYR A 19 -6.34 -33.22 9.12
N GLN A 20 -6.97 -34.25 8.56
CA GLN A 20 -7.95 -34.11 7.45
C GLN A 20 -9.41 -34.02 7.93
N GLU A 21 -9.66 -34.05 9.23
CA GLU A 21 -11.01 -33.80 9.75
C GLU A 21 -11.46 -32.35 9.51
N SER A 22 -12.76 -32.16 9.35
CA SER A 22 -13.34 -30.83 9.14
C SER A 22 -13.15 -29.89 10.35
N THR A 23 -12.97 -30.48 11.54
CA THR A 23 -12.73 -29.79 12.82
C THR A 23 -11.30 -29.25 12.97
N TYR A 24 -10.35 -29.78 12.21
CA TYR A 24 -8.98 -29.25 12.18
C TYR A 24 -8.91 -28.01 11.29
N ASP A 25 -8.72 -26.87 11.91
CA ASP A 25 -8.86 -25.57 11.26
C ASP A 25 -7.56 -25.06 10.57
N GLU A 26 -7.71 -23.92 9.90
CA GLU A 26 -6.62 -23.26 9.18
C GLU A 26 -5.58 -22.70 10.15
N THR A 27 -5.99 -22.15 11.28
CA THR A 27 -5.11 -21.61 12.32
C THR A 27 -4.22 -22.70 12.89
N SER A 28 -4.78 -23.87 13.22
CA SER A 28 -4.04 -25.05 13.67
C SER A 28 -3.04 -25.53 12.61
N THR A 29 -3.43 -25.52 11.32
CA THR A 29 -2.55 -25.86 10.21
C THR A 29 -1.34 -24.91 10.14
N ARG A 30 -1.56 -23.63 10.32
CA ARG A 30 -0.52 -22.59 10.34
C ARG A 30 0.47 -22.83 11.49
N ILE A 31 -0.02 -23.02 12.71
CA ILE A 31 0.79 -23.18 13.91
C ILE A 31 1.54 -24.51 13.92
N ASP A 32 0.87 -25.60 13.59
CA ASP A 32 1.44 -26.95 13.70
C ASP A 32 2.43 -27.30 12.60
N PHE A 33 2.24 -26.73 11.40
CA PHE A 33 2.99 -27.11 10.22
C PHE A 33 3.62 -25.94 9.48
N LEU A 34 2.81 -24.93 9.03
CA LEU A 34 3.30 -23.95 8.08
C LEU A 34 4.35 -23.01 8.67
N ASN A 35 4.14 -22.52 9.89
CA ASN A 35 5.13 -21.66 10.55
C ASN A 35 6.48 -22.36 10.65
N LYS A 36 6.48 -23.62 11.13
CA LYS A 36 7.69 -24.43 11.26
C LYS A 36 8.32 -24.76 9.90
N PHE A 37 7.48 -24.97 8.88
CA PHE A 37 7.94 -25.21 7.53
C PHE A 37 8.71 -24.02 6.99
N PHE A 38 8.17 -22.81 7.10
CA PHE A 38 8.86 -21.59 6.64
C PHE A 38 10.10 -21.25 7.49
N GLU A 39 10.07 -21.48 8.80
CA GLU A 39 11.23 -21.33 9.68
C GLU A 39 12.42 -22.22 9.23
N ILE A 40 12.16 -23.43 8.72
CA ILE A 40 13.18 -24.33 8.18
C ILE A 40 13.89 -23.72 6.96
N PHE A 41 13.19 -22.89 6.17
CA PHE A 41 13.76 -22.16 5.03
C PHE A 41 14.39 -20.82 5.40
N GLY A 42 14.52 -20.52 6.71
CA GLY A 42 15.30 -19.39 7.23
C GLY A 42 14.49 -18.12 7.50
N TRP A 43 13.17 -18.18 7.48
CA TRP A 43 12.30 -17.03 7.78
C TRP A 43 12.03 -16.89 9.27
N ASP A 44 12.11 -15.68 9.80
CA ASP A 44 11.67 -15.36 11.17
C ASP A 44 10.15 -15.15 11.21
N VAL A 45 9.42 -16.26 11.20
CA VAL A 45 7.94 -16.26 11.14
C VAL A 45 7.31 -15.63 12.39
N SER A 46 7.95 -15.78 13.54
CA SER A 46 7.45 -15.34 14.86
C SER A 46 7.99 -13.96 15.29
N ASN A 47 8.76 -13.30 14.44
CA ASN A 47 9.46 -12.05 14.76
C ASN A 47 10.31 -12.14 16.04
N ASN A 48 11.11 -13.22 16.16
CA ASN A 48 12.01 -13.40 17.29
C ASN A 48 13.10 -12.32 17.36
N ALA A 49 13.43 -11.72 16.21
CA ALA A 49 14.38 -10.61 16.11
C ALA A 49 13.78 -9.28 16.60
N LEU A 50 12.49 -9.24 16.97
CA LEU A 50 11.77 -8.04 17.43
C LEU A 50 11.89 -6.87 16.44
N LEU A 51 11.83 -7.14 15.14
CA LEU A 51 11.88 -6.12 14.09
C LEU A 51 10.59 -5.25 14.09
N PRO A 52 10.71 -3.95 13.72
CA PRO A 52 9.56 -3.11 13.51
C PRO A 52 8.67 -3.65 12.40
N GLU A 53 7.39 -3.30 12.41
CA GLU A 53 6.37 -3.90 11.56
C GLU A 53 6.72 -3.90 10.07
N ASN A 54 7.24 -2.77 9.57
CA ASN A 54 7.65 -2.62 8.18
C ASN A 54 8.93 -3.37 7.80
N LEU A 55 9.72 -3.87 8.78
CA LEU A 55 10.93 -4.66 8.55
C LEU A 55 10.79 -6.13 8.96
N ARG A 56 9.65 -6.53 9.53
CA ARG A 56 9.39 -7.95 9.84
C ARG A 56 9.52 -8.78 8.57
N GLU A 57 10.08 -9.96 8.72
CA GLU A 57 10.23 -10.87 7.59
C GLU A 57 8.91 -11.51 7.18
N VAL A 58 8.01 -11.72 8.14
CA VAL A 58 6.69 -12.28 7.90
C VAL A 58 5.61 -11.46 8.64
N ILE A 59 4.65 -10.97 7.87
CA ILE A 59 3.45 -10.31 8.39
C ILE A 59 2.31 -11.31 8.30
N HIS A 60 1.63 -11.54 9.42
CA HIS A 60 0.45 -12.38 9.48
C HIS A 60 -0.81 -11.53 9.33
N GLU A 61 -1.84 -12.07 8.66
CA GLU A 61 -3.15 -11.48 8.77
C GLU A 61 -3.64 -11.58 10.23
N ALA A 62 -4.10 -10.47 10.79
CA ALA A 62 -4.77 -10.48 12.08
C ALA A 62 -6.14 -11.14 11.90
N THR A 63 -6.25 -12.41 12.28
CA THR A 63 -7.52 -13.12 12.32
C THR A 63 -8.35 -12.57 13.48
N ILE A 64 -9.31 -11.67 13.19
CA ILE A 64 -10.29 -11.26 14.17
C ILE A 64 -11.62 -11.87 13.76
N GLU A 65 -12.02 -12.93 14.45
CA GLU A 65 -13.41 -13.34 14.51
C GLU A 65 -14.14 -12.32 15.39
N VAL A 66 -14.92 -11.45 14.81
CA VAL A 66 -15.94 -10.68 15.52
C VAL A 66 -17.29 -11.26 15.15
N GLU A 67 -17.85 -12.05 16.03
CA GLU A 67 -19.28 -12.27 16.09
C GLU A 67 -19.91 -10.94 16.55
N GLU A 68 -20.54 -10.23 15.63
CA GLU A 68 -21.71 -9.37 15.78
C GLU A 68 -21.83 -8.43 14.58
N GLY A 69 -22.84 -8.69 13.76
CA GLY A 69 -23.33 -7.78 12.71
C GLY A 69 -22.61 -7.89 11.38
N ASN A 70 -23.34 -8.25 10.33
CA ASN A 70 -23.07 -8.33 8.89
C ASN A 70 -21.96 -7.41 8.32
N ILE A 71 -20.73 -7.56 8.75
CA ILE A 71 -19.56 -6.95 8.11
C ILE A 71 -18.82 -8.07 7.39
N THR A 72 -18.98 -8.14 6.09
CA THR A 72 -18.14 -8.96 5.22
C THR A 72 -16.72 -8.39 5.22
N LYS A 73 -15.89 -8.88 6.13
CA LYS A 73 -14.46 -8.50 6.16
C LYS A 73 -13.79 -8.99 4.90
N LYS A 74 -13.14 -8.08 4.18
CA LYS A 74 -12.26 -8.42 3.08
C LYS A 74 -11.01 -9.09 3.66
N LYS A 75 -10.70 -10.30 3.22
CA LYS A 75 -9.54 -11.06 3.69
C LYS A 75 -8.27 -10.50 3.07
N LYS A 76 -7.23 -10.33 3.89
CA LYS A 76 -5.85 -10.18 3.43
C LYS A 76 -5.22 -11.57 3.26
N PRO A 77 -4.06 -11.69 2.57
CA PRO A 77 -3.31 -12.95 2.54
C PRO A 77 -2.92 -13.40 3.95
N ASP A 78 -2.93 -14.71 4.20
CA ASP A 78 -2.59 -15.25 5.53
C ASP A 78 -1.17 -14.92 5.98
N TYR A 79 -0.24 -14.82 5.01
CA TYR A 79 1.13 -14.37 5.24
C TYR A 79 1.60 -13.48 4.10
N GLN A 80 2.31 -12.42 4.45
CA GLN A 80 3.15 -11.65 3.55
C GLN A 80 4.61 -11.85 3.96
N PHE A 81 5.41 -12.36 3.05
CA PHE A 81 6.86 -12.48 3.22
C PHE A 81 7.55 -11.26 2.63
N GLN A 82 8.54 -10.74 3.35
CA GLN A 82 9.26 -9.55 2.92
C GLN A 82 10.73 -9.57 3.32
N ILE A 83 11.55 -8.87 2.57
CA ILE A 83 12.98 -8.67 2.81
C ILE A 83 13.22 -7.17 2.88
N GLN A 84 13.76 -6.71 4.01
CA GLN A 84 14.05 -5.28 4.25
C GLN A 84 12.83 -4.37 3.96
N GLY A 85 11.64 -4.82 4.34
CA GLY A 85 10.40 -4.08 4.14
C GLY A 85 9.77 -4.19 2.75
N LYS A 86 10.42 -4.87 1.81
CA LYS A 86 9.89 -5.14 0.47
C LYS A 86 9.20 -6.49 0.44
N GLY A 87 7.92 -6.52 0.11
CA GLY A 87 7.18 -7.77 -0.10
C GLY A 87 7.79 -8.59 -1.24
N VAL A 88 7.92 -9.89 -1.02
CA VAL A 88 8.50 -10.82 -2.01
C VAL A 88 7.48 -11.84 -2.52
N PHE A 89 6.63 -12.36 -1.66
CA PHE A 89 5.51 -13.22 -2.02
C PHE A 89 4.45 -13.27 -0.93
N PHE A 90 3.24 -13.63 -1.30
CA PHE A 90 2.15 -13.97 -0.39
C PHE A 90 1.97 -15.46 -0.24
N VAL A 91 1.43 -15.88 0.90
CA VAL A 91 0.97 -17.26 1.12
C VAL A 91 -0.49 -17.21 1.57
N GLU A 92 -1.32 -18.00 0.89
CA GLU A 92 -2.67 -18.33 1.30
C GLU A 92 -2.67 -19.74 1.85
N ALA A 93 -3.06 -19.88 3.09
CA ALA A 93 -3.15 -21.17 3.79
C ALA A 93 -4.58 -21.72 3.67
N LYS A 94 -4.70 -23.03 3.68
CA LYS A 94 -5.98 -23.73 3.81
C LYS A 94 -5.82 -24.90 4.76
N LYS A 95 -6.92 -25.33 5.37
CA LYS A 95 -6.89 -26.56 6.19
C LYS A 95 -6.67 -27.78 5.30
N PRO A 96 -6.01 -28.85 5.81
CA PRO A 96 -5.64 -30.02 5.00
C PRO A 96 -6.81 -30.82 4.42
N SER A 97 -8.03 -30.62 4.95
CA SER A 97 -9.25 -31.22 4.38
C SER A 97 -9.73 -30.55 3.09
N VAL A 98 -9.25 -29.35 2.78
CA VAL A 98 -9.58 -28.65 1.53
C VAL A 98 -8.69 -29.17 0.41
N ASP A 99 -9.29 -29.57 -0.70
CA ASP A 99 -8.55 -29.89 -1.92
C ASP A 99 -8.21 -28.59 -2.68
N ILE A 100 -6.99 -28.11 -2.47
CA ILE A 100 -6.51 -26.90 -3.11
C ILE A 100 -6.18 -27.09 -4.61
N SER A 101 -6.09 -28.34 -5.07
CA SER A 101 -5.76 -28.66 -6.47
C SER A 101 -6.86 -28.31 -7.45
N VAL A 102 -8.10 -28.11 -6.95
CA VAL A 102 -9.29 -27.76 -7.73
C VAL A 102 -9.97 -26.46 -7.27
N SER A 103 -9.41 -25.77 -6.31
CA SER A 103 -10.00 -24.56 -5.72
C SER A 103 -9.71 -23.31 -6.55
N GLN A 104 -10.44 -23.10 -7.65
CA GLN A 104 -10.32 -21.89 -8.49
C GLN A 104 -10.41 -20.60 -7.69
N LYS A 105 -11.37 -20.52 -6.74
CA LYS A 105 -11.56 -19.32 -5.91
C LYS A 105 -10.32 -18.97 -5.10
N SER A 106 -9.66 -19.94 -4.47
CA SER A 106 -8.44 -19.70 -3.67
C SER A 106 -7.26 -19.28 -4.55
N VAL A 107 -7.12 -19.91 -5.74
CA VAL A 107 -6.07 -19.57 -6.71
C VAL A 107 -6.28 -18.16 -7.25
N PHE A 108 -7.52 -17.83 -7.65
CA PHE A 108 -7.85 -16.49 -8.14
C PHE A 108 -7.56 -15.42 -7.08
N GLN A 109 -8.02 -15.63 -5.84
CA GLN A 109 -7.79 -14.69 -4.73
C GLN A 109 -6.30 -14.47 -4.48
N LEU A 110 -5.51 -15.55 -4.38
CA LEU A 110 -4.07 -15.49 -4.18
C LEU A 110 -3.35 -14.71 -5.29
N ARG A 111 -3.64 -15.06 -6.55
CA ARG A 111 -3.04 -14.40 -7.71
C ARG A 111 -3.43 -12.92 -7.77
N ARG A 112 -4.68 -12.60 -7.41
CA ARG A 112 -5.16 -11.23 -7.36
C ARG A 112 -4.39 -10.39 -6.32
N TYR A 113 -4.15 -10.93 -5.13
CA TYR A 113 -3.29 -10.28 -4.14
C TYR A 113 -1.87 -10.06 -4.67
N GLY A 114 -1.24 -11.13 -5.16
CA GLY A 114 0.13 -11.06 -5.66
C GLY A 114 0.30 -10.08 -6.82
N TRP A 115 -0.63 -10.11 -7.78
CA TRP A 115 -0.62 -9.19 -8.92
C TRP A 115 -0.83 -7.74 -8.49
N SER A 116 -1.80 -7.45 -7.61
CA SER A 116 -2.08 -6.10 -7.09
C SER A 116 -0.92 -5.51 -6.30
N ALA A 117 -0.14 -6.34 -5.63
CA ALA A 117 1.04 -5.92 -4.87
C ALA A 117 2.34 -5.92 -5.69
N GLY A 118 2.29 -6.26 -6.99
CA GLY A 118 3.47 -6.34 -7.86
C GLY A 118 4.43 -7.47 -7.50
N MET A 119 3.93 -8.55 -6.87
CA MET A 119 4.73 -9.72 -6.55
C MET A 119 5.04 -10.54 -7.82
N GLN A 120 6.20 -11.21 -7.84
CA GLN A 120 6.52 -12.12 -8.94
C GLN A 120 5.71 -13.40 -8.86
N TYR A 121 5.58 -13.97 -7.66
CA TYR A 121 4.81 -15.20 -7.42
C TYR A 121 4.14 -15.16 -6.05
N SER A 122 3.21 -16.09 -5.84
CA SER A 122 2.57 -16.34 -4.55
C SER A 122 2.28 -17.83 -4.36
N ILE A 123 1.98 -18.23 -3.13
CA ILE A 123 1.95 -19.63 -2.71
C ILE A 123 0.59 -19.97 -2.13
N LEU A 124 -0.02 -21.05 -2.64
CA LEU A 124 -1.20 -21.68 -2.05
C LEU A 124 -0.80 -22.98 -1.39
N THR A 125 -1.10 -23.17 -0.11
CA THR A 125 -0.73 -24.40 0.60
C THR A 125 -1.73 -24.79 1.70
N ASN A 126 -1.86 -26.09 1.93
CA ASN A 126 -2.54 -26.68 3.07
C ASN A 126 -1.62 -27.70 3.80
N PHE A 127 -0.32 -27.55 3.65
CA PHE A 127 0.73 -28.47 4.05
C PHE A 127 0.73 -29.81 3.27
N LYS A 128 -0.44 -30.41 3.02
CA LYS A 128 -0.54 -31.62 2.21
C LYS A 128 -0.04 -31.41 0.77
N GLU A 129 -0.25 -30.18 0.27
CA GLU A 129 0.17 -29.71 -1.03
C GLU A 129 0.67 -28.26 -0.93
N ILE A 130 1.68 -27.93 -1.73
CA ILE A 130 2.15 -26.57 -1.95
C ILE A 130 2.21 -26.28 -3.45
N SER A 131 1.62 -25.20 -3.87
CA SER A 131 1.55 -24.75 -5.27
C SER A 131 2.01 -23.31 -5.39
N PHE A 132 2.84 -23.03 -6.38
CA PHE A 132 3.44 -21.74 -6.68
C PHE A 132 2.80 -21.17 -7.95
N TYR A 133 2.41 -19.89 -7.91
CA TYR A 133 1.71 -19.22 -9.00
C TYR A 133 2.42 -17.95 -9.42
N ASP A 134 2.60 -17.77 -10.72
CA ASP A 134 3.09 -16.53 -11.34
C ASP A 134 2.05 -15.41 -11.16
N CYS A 135 2.44 -14.35 -10.46
CA CYS A 135 1.62 -13.18 -10.22
C CYS A 135 1.95 -12.00 -11.14
N THR A 136 2.84 -12.16 -12.11
CA THR A 136 3.07 -11.17 -13.17
C THR A 136 1.96 -11.18 -14.21
N ILE A 137 1.23 -12.28 -14.31
CA ILE A 137 0.11 -12.48 -15.23
C ILE A 137 -1.19 -12.04 -14.54
N LYS A 138 -1.90 -11.09 -15.17
CA LYS A 138 -3.21 -10.62 -14.69
C LYS A 138 -4.17 -11.80 -14.47
N PRO A 139 -4.74 -11.97 -13.27
CA PRO A 139 -5.67 -13.05 -12.99
C PRO A 139 -7.05 -12.77 -13.59
N ASN A 140 -7.73 -13.85 -14.01
CA ASN A 140 -9.13 -13.84 -14.41
C ASN A 140 -9.91 -14.85 -13.57
N GLU A 141 -11.14 -14.52 -13.17
CA GLU A 141 -11.98 -15.43 -12.36
C GLU A 141 -12.28 -16.76 -13.07
N SER A 142 -12.34 -16.74 -14.40
CA SER A 142 -12.55 -17.93 -15.23
C SER A 142 -11.30 -18.79 -15.44
N ASP A 143 -10.13 -18.36 -14.93
CA ASP A 143 -8.89 -19.12 -15.05
C ASP A 143 -9.02 -20.48 -14.37
N ASP A 144 -8.60 -21.54 -15.06
CA ASP A 144 -8.41 -22.86 -14.46
C ASP A 144 -7.30 -22.82 -13.41
N VAL A 145 -7.35 -23.68 -12.41
CA VAL A 145 -6.37 -23.77 -11.32
C VAL A 145 -4.91 -23.99 -11.78
N ASN A 146 -4.70 -24.42 -13.02
CA ASN A 146 -3.39 -24.63 -13.61
C ASN A 146 -2.84 -23.39 -14.31
N VAL A 147 -3.68 -22.40 -14.57
CA VAL A 147 -3.24 -21.15 -15.21
C VAL A 147 -2.26 -20.43 -14.32
N ALA A 148 -1.10 -20.06 -14.86
CA ALA A 148 -0.01 -19.41 -14.17
C ALA A 148 0.64 -20.24 -13.03
N ARG A 149 0.35 -21.54 -12.92
CA ARG A 149 1.01 -22.38 -11.93
C ARG A 149 2.43 -22.74 -12.38
N ILE A 150 3.43 -22.33 -11.58
CA ILE A 150 4.86 -22.52 -11.85
C ILE A 150 5.32 -23.90 -11.42
N ALA A 151 4.93 -24.29 -10.19
CA ALA A 151 5.32 -25.56 -9.59
C ALA A 151 4.26 -26.06 -8.61
N LYS A 152 4.30 -27.37 -8.35
CA LYS A 152 3.40 -28.04 -7.40
C LYS A 152 4.15 -29.21 -6.78
N PHE A 153 4.05 -29.37 -5.45
CA PHE A 153 4.64 -30.47 -4.70
C PHE A 153 3.64 -31.02 -3.68
N ASN A 154 3.63 -32.33 -3.54
CA ASN A 154 2.89 -33.02 -2.48
C ASN A 154 3.81 -33.25 -1.27
N TYR A 155 3.24 -33.27 -0.05
CA TYR A 155 4.03 -33.46 1.19
C TYR A 155 4.90 -34.73 1.16
N THR A 156 4.51 -35.77 0.43
CA THR A 156 5.29 -37.00 0.24
C THR A 156 6.57 -36.78 -0.56
N GLU A 157 6.64 -35.70 -1.34
CA GLU A 157 7.79 -35.35 -2.19
C GLU A 157 8.72 -34.33 -1.52
N TYR A 158 8.32 -33.69 -0.42
CA TYR A 158 9.07 -32.59 0.18
C TYR A 158 10.50 -32.93 0.54
N VAL A 159 10.76 -34.15 1.00
CA VAL A 159 12.11 -34.62 1.39
C VAL A 159 13.01 -34.85 0.18
N GLU A 160 12.45 -35.35 -0.91
CA GLU A 160 13.19 -35.66 -2.14
C GLU A 160 13.42 -34.40 -2.97
N LYS A 161 12.39 -33.53 -3.07
CA LYS A 161 12.41 -32.33 -3.90
C LYS A 161 12.75 -31.06 -3.12
N ILE A 162 13.38 -31.19 -1.96
CA ILE A 162 13.65 -30.04 -1.08
C ILE A 162 14.47 -28.95 -1.76
N GLU A 163 15.41 -29.31 -2.66
CA GLU A 163 16.24 -28.36 -3.39
C GLU A 163 15.43 -27.57 -4.44
N GLU A 164 14.43 -28.23 -5.05
CA GLU A 164 13.51 -27.54 -5.97
C GLU A 164 12.60 -26.58 -5.22
N ILE A 165 12.09 -26.99 -4.05
CA ILE A 165 11.26 -26.16 -3.18
C ILE A 165 12.07 -24.97 -2.62
N ALA A 166 13.33 -25.21 -2.23
CA ALA A 166 14.22 -24.19 -1.67
C ALA A 166 14.46 -23.02 -2.64
N LYS A 167 14.44 -23.26 -3.96
CA LYS A 167 14.57 -22.18 -4.96
C LYS A 167 13.50 -21.08 -4.80
N PHE A 168 12.32 -21.45 -4.33
CA PHE A 168 11.20 -20.52 -4.12
C PHE A 168 11.11 -20.04 -2.67
N LEU A 169 11.62 -20.80 -1.70
CA LEU A 169 11.34 -20.56 -0.29
C LEU A 169 12.56 -20.21 0.55
N GLU A 170 13.77 -20.63 0.16
CA GLU A 170 14.94 -20.35 0.99
C GLU A 170 15.27 -18.86 0.98
N LYS A 171 15.21 -18.24 2.16
CA LYS A 171 15.37 -16.79 2.33
C LYS A 171 16.60 -16.24 1.62
N ASN A 172 17.76 -16.90 1.75
CA ASN A 172 18.99 -16.44 1.12
C ASN A 172 18.93 -16.49 -0.42
N ILE A 173 18.16 -17.41 -1.02
CA ILE A 173 17.95 -17.50 -2.47
C ILE A 173 17.00 -16.39 -2.91
N VAL A 174 15.90 -16.20 -2.18
CA VAL A 174 14.92 -15.15 -2.44
C VAL A 174 15.55 -13.76 -2.30
N GLU A 175 16.39 -13.55 -1.29
CA GLU A 175 17.10 -12.29 -1.05
C GLU A 175 18.07 -11.92 -2.18
N LYS A 176 18.75 -12.90 -2.76
CA LYS A 176 19.64 -12.67 -3.91
C LYS A 176 18.92 -12.46 -5.22
N ASN A 177 17.58 -12.59 -5.21
CA ASN A 177 16.75 -12.47 -6.40
C ASN A 177 17.19 -13.42 -7.53
N GLU A 178 17.69 -14.62 -7.17
CA GLU A 178 18.16 -15.63 -8.14
C GLU A 178 16.99 -16.24 -8.94
N PHE A 179 15.76 -15.95 -8.52
CA PHE A 179 14.54 -16.37 -9.18
C PHE A 179 13.91 -15.17 -9.92
N ASP A 180 14.43 -14.85 -11.09
CA ASP A 180 13.89 -13.80 -11.96
C ASP A 180 12.93 -14.42 -12.99
N LEU A 181 11.63 -14.20 -12.79
CA LEU A 181 10.58 -14.52 -13.77
C LEU A 181 10.44 -13.42 -14.83
N SER A 182 11.01 -12.24 -14.59
CA SER A 182 10.88 -11.10 -15.48
C SER A 182 12.23 -10.65 -16.02
N ASN A 183 12.42 -10.72 -17.32
CA ASN A 183 13.41 -9.92 -18.00
C ASN A 183 13.08 -8.43 -17.76
N SER A 184 13.80 -7.80 -16.83
CA SER A 184 13.98 -6.35 -16.63
C SER A 184 12.85 -5.45 -17.19
N ARG A 185 11.63 -5.50 -16.65
CA ARG A 185 10.59 -4.51 -16.96
C ARG A 185 10.66 -3.39 -15.92
N GLN A 186 10.78 -2.15 -16.36
CA GLN A 186 10.77 -0.96 -15.49
C GLN A 186 9.44 -0.77 -14.73
N PHE A 187 8.35 -1.34 -15.26
CA PHE A 187 7.01 -1.31 -14.67
C PHE A 187 6.45 -2.71 -14.65
N SER A 188 5.75 -3.08 -13.57
CA SER A 188 4.93 -4.28 -13.54
C SER A 188 3.72 -4.12 -14.48
N ASP A 189 3.16 -5.23 -14.97
CA ASP A 189 1.93 -5.17 -15.78
C ASP A 189 0.78 -4.51 -14.98
N PHE A 190 0.80 -4.64 -13.66
CA PHE A 190 -0.10 -3.94 -12.75
C PHE A 190 0.04 -2.41 -12.85
N ASP A 191 1.27 -1.87 -12.75
CA ASP A 191 1.50 -0.42 -12.79
C ASP A 191 0.95 0.17 -14.10
N VAL A 192 1.25 -0.49 -15.23
CA VAL A 192 0.79 -0.07 -16.56
C VAL A 192 -0.74 -0.13 -16.66
N TYR A 193 -1.34 -1.20 -16.15
CA TYR A 193 -2.79 -1.38 -16.22
C TYR A 193 -3.51 -0.32 -15.37
N PHE A 194 -3.07 -0.13 -14.12
CA PHE A 194 -3.64 0.85 -13.20
C PHE A 194 -3.47 2.29 -13.71
N LEU A 195 -2.29 2.60 -14.24
CA LEU A 195 -2.01 3.89 -14.89
C LEU A 195 -2.99 4.19 -16.03
N ASN A 196 -3.18 3.21 -16.93
CA ASN A 196 -4.10 3.37 -18.06
C ASN A 196 -5.55 3.53 -17.59
N GLN A 197 -5.94 2.83 -16.54
CA GLN A 197 -7.28 2.96 -15.96
C GLN A 197 -7.53 4.36 -15.42
N ILE A 198 -6.60 4.93 -14.64
CA ILE A 198 -6.74 6.29 -14.12
C ILE A 198 -6.68 7.31 -15.25
N LYS A 199 -5.84 7.12 -16.27
CA LYS A 199 -5.84 8.00 -17.47
C LYS A 199 -7.20 7.99 -18.15
N SER A 200 -7.85 6.82 -18.27
CA SER A 200 -9.20 6.70 -18.83
C SER A 200 -10.22 7.50 -17.99
N TRP A 201 -10.19 7.37 -16.67
CA TRP A 201 -11.09 8.12 -15.78
C TRP A 201 -10.89 9.63 -15.88
N ARG A 202 -9.62 10.08 -15.85
CA ARG A 202 -9.28 11.50 -16.03
C ARG A 202 -9.82 12.05 -17.35
N TYR A 203 -9.64 11.30 -18.44
CA TYR A 203 -10.09 11.70 -19.77
C TYR A 203 -11.62 11.79 -19.84
N SER A 204 -12.34 10.79 -19.32
CA SER A 204 -13.80 10.80 -19.29
C SER A 204 -14.36 11.95 -18.46
N LEU A 205 -13.76 12.25 -17.30
CA LEU A 205 -14.11 13.42 -16.49
C LEU A 205 -13.85 14.73 -17.24
N ALA A 206 -12.66 14.85 -17.81
CA ALA A 206 -12.26 16.05 -18.54
C ALA A 206 -13.20 16.36 -19.71
N GLN A 207 -13.53 15.35 -20.49
CA GLN A 207 -14.48 15.48 -21.61
C GLN A 207 -15.85 15.95 -21.14
N ASN A 208 -16.40 15.28 -20.12
CA ASN A 208 -17.71 15.63 -19.60
C ASN A 208 -17.76 17.04 -19.00
N ILE A 209 -16.71 17.46 -18.28
CA ILE A 209 -16.64 18.80 -17.70
C ILE A 209 -16.69 19.87 -18.81
N ILE A 210 -15.92 19.72 -19.89
CA ILE A 210 -15.93 20.70 -21.00
C ILE A 210 -17.27 20.75 -21.73
N GLU A 211 -17.97 19.63 -21.84
CA GLU A 211 -19.30 19.61 -22.48
C GLU A 211 -20.36 20.42 -21.69
N HIS A 212 -20.16 20.58 -20.37
CA HIS A 212 -21.16 21.21 -19.48
C HIS A 212 -20.70 22.51 -18.85
N ASN A 213 -19.45 22.93 -19.04
CA ASN A 213 -18.89 24.11 -18.39
C ASN A 213 -18.01 24.92 -19.35
N GLU A 214 -17.93 26.20 -19.11
CA GLU A 214 -16.89 27.07 -19.67
C GLU A 214 -15.63 26.96 -18.80
N ILE A 215 -14.50 26.61 -19.38
CA ILE A 215 -13.22 26.47 -18.66
C ILE A 215 -12.52 27.83 -18.65
N ILE A 216 -12.52 28.48 -17.50
CA ILE A 216 -11.91 29.80 -17.30
C ILE A 216 -10.42 29.67 -17.02
N ASP A 217 -10.04 28.69 -16.18
CA ASP A 217 -8.65 28.41 -15.79
C ASP A 217 -8.32 26.94 -16.01
N ILE A 218 -7.30 26.68 -16.81
CA ILE A 218 -6.87 25.32 -17.16
C ILE A 218 -6.13 24.62 -16.00
N GLU A 219 -5.48 25.38 -15.12
CA GLU A 219 -4.81 24.83 -13.95
C GLU A 219 -5.84 24.37 -12.91
N ASP A 220 -6.84 25.20 -12.61
CA ASP A 220 -7.96 24.85 -11.72
C ASP A 220 -8.71 23.61 -12.24
N PHE A 221 -8.90 23.52 -13.56
CA PHE A 221 -9.51 22.36 -14.21
C PHE A 221 -8.71 21.07 -13.97
N ASN A 222 -7.40 21.10 -14.17
CA ASN A 222 -6.53 19.95 -13.93
C ASN A 222 -6.50 19.56 -12.45
N VAL A 223 -6.42 20.53 -11.55
CA VAL A 223 -6.44 20.33 -10.10
C VAL A 223 -7.76 19.71 -9.64
N PHE A 224 -8.89 20.17 -10.17
CA PHE A 224 -10.20 19.61 -9.85
C PHE A 224 -10.27 18.11 -10.19
N ILE A 225 -9.89 17.73 -11.40
CA ILE A 225 -9.89 16.33 -11.85
C ILE A 225 -8.98 15.48 -10.94
N GLN A 226 -7.78 16.00 -10.62
CA GLN A 226 -6.84 15.28 -9.77
C GLN A 226 -7.38 15.08 -8.36
N ARG A 227 -7.94 16.13 -7.74
CA ARG A 227 -8.53 16.05 -6.40
C ARG A 227 -9.71 15.09 -6.35
N PHE A 228 -10.57 15.11 -7.38
CA PHE A 228 -11.67 14.16 -7.46
C PHE A 228 -11.17 12.70 -7.44
N ILE A 229 -10.21 12.37 -8.28
CA ILE A 229 -9.62 11.02 -8.32
C ILE A 229 -8.98 10.66 -6.98
N ASN A 230 -8.25 11.60 -6.34
CA ASN A 230 -7.63 11.38 -5.04
C ASN A 230 -8.68 11.06 -3.95
N LYS A 231 -9.78 11.82 -3.88
CA LYS A 231 -10.88 11.59 -2.93
C LYS A 231 -11.48 10.19 -3.10
N VAL A 232 -11.77 9.81 -4.32
CA VAL A 232 -12.37 8.52 -4.66
C VAL A 232 -11.43 7.36 -4.33
N LEU A 233 -10.16 7.44 -4.73
CA LEU A 233 -9.17 6.42 -4.42
C LEU A 233 -8.89 6.30 -2.93
N PHE A 234 -8.84 7.42 -2.20
CA PHE A 234 -8.67 7.41 -0.76
C PHE A 234 -9.79 6.63 -0.07
N LEU A 235 -11.05 6.96 -0.38
CA LEU A 235 -12.20 6.23 0.19
C LEU A 235 -12.17 4.76 -0.19
N ARG A 236 -11.84 4.44 -1.42
CA ARG A 236 -11.75 3.05 -1.87
C ARG A 236 -10.68 2.25 -1.14
N ILE A 237 -9.52 2.87 -0.86
CA ILE A 237 -8.46 2.27 -0.04
C ILE A 237 -8.96 2.10 1.40
N CYS A 238 -9.64 3.10 1.96
CA CYS A 238 -10.23 3.01 3.30
C CYS A 238 -11.24 1.88 3.41
N GLU A 239 -12.05 1.63 2.38
CA GLU A 239 -12.95 0.47 2.34
C GLU A 239 -12.19 -0.86 2.36
N ASP A 240 -11.15 -1.01 1.52
CA ASP A 240 -10.37 -2.24 1.45
C ASP A 240 -9.51 -2.49 2.71
N THR A 241 -9.19 -1.42 3.45
CA THR A 241 -8.47 -1.51 4.73
C THR A 241 -9.40 -1.59 5.95
N ASN A 242 -10.72 -1.71 5.74
CA ASN A 242 -11.76 -1.78 6.78
C ASN A 242 -11.88 -0.51 7.65
N LEU A 243 -11.43 0.64 7.16
CA LEU A 243 -11.65 1.95 7.79
C LEU A 243 -13.02 2.53 7.45
N GLU A 244 -13.58 2.11 6.31
CA GLU A 244 -14.93 2.42 5.82
C GLU A 244 -15.70 1.15 5.51
N GLU A 245 -17.03 1.27 5.40
CA GLU A 245 -17.88 0.18 4.95
C GLU A 245 -17.57 -0.17 3.49
N TYR A 246 -17.50 -1.45 3.17
CA TYR A 246 -17.25 -1.90 1.81
C TYR A 246 -18.41 -1.57 0.87
N GLU A 247 -18.11 -1.21 -0.37
CA GLU A 247 -19.06 -0.80 -1.42
C GLU A 247 -19.83 0.50 -1.12
N GLN A 248 -19.28 1.39 -0.31
CA GLN A 248 -19.92 2.66 0.03
C GLN A 248 -20.09 3.55 -1.21
N LEU A 249 -19.04 3.65 -2.06
CA LEU A 249 -19.10 4.44 -3.29
C LEU A 249 -20.14 3.90 -4.28
N GLN A 250 -20.32 2.58 -4.37
CA GLN A 250 -21.34 1.98 -5.25
C GLN A 250 -22.78 2.26 -4.82
N LYS A 251 -23.00 2.53 -3.54
CA LYS A 251 -24.34 2.84 -2.99
C LYS A 251 -24.81 4.25 -3.30
N ILE A 252 -23.90 5.15 -3.70
CA ILE A 252 -24.21 6.55 -4.05
C ILE A 252 -25.05 6.61 -5.33
N LYS A 253 -26.14 7.38 -5.29
CA LYS A 253 -27.13 7.45 -6.36
C LYS A 253 -27.14 8.77 -7.13
N ASN A 254 -26.57 9.82 -6.54
CA ASN A 254 -26.58 11.17 -7.12
C ASN A 254 -25.44 12.02 -6.53
N ILE A 255 -25.25 13.19 -7.12
CA ILE A 255 -24.17 14.12 -6.73
C ILE A 255 -24.34 14.66 -5.30
N VAL A 256 -25.56 14.81 -4.81
CA VAL A 256 -25.83 15.32 -3.46
C VAL A 256 -25.36 14.31 -2.42
N GLU A 257 -25.69 13.02 -2.61
CA GLU A 257 -25.21 11.95 -1.72
C GLU A 257 -23.67 11.83 -1.74
N LEU A 258 -23.05 12.07 -2.91
CA LEU A 258 -21.59 12.10 -3.03
C LEU A 258 -20.97 13.26 -2.25
N GLN A 259 -21.56 14.45 -2.35
CA GLN A 259 -21.11 15.63 -1.59
C GLN A 259 -21.27 15.42 -0.08
N GLU A 260 -22.37 14.79 0.35
CA GLU A 260 -22.56 14.40 1.76
C GLU A 260 -21.51 13.39 2.23
N LEU A 261 -21.18 12.39 1.38
CA LEU A 261 -20.13 11.42 1.68
C LEU A 261 -18.77 12.12 1.84
N PHE A 262 -18.39 13.00 0.93
CA PHE A 262 -17.14 13.76 1.03
C PHE A 262 -17.11 14.69 2.25
N ALA A 263 -18.21 15.36 2.55
CA ALA A 263 -18.33 16.21 3.75
C ALA A 263 -18.18 15.40 5.06
N ASN A 264 -18.74 14.19 5.10
CA ASN A 264 -18.57 13.30 6.24
C ASN A 264 -17.13 12.77 6.35
N ALA A 265 -16.51 12.44 5.22
CA ALA A 265 -15.11 12.05 5.15
C ALA A 265 -14.18 13.21 5.59
N ASP A 266 -14.45 14.45 5.19
CA ASP A 266 -13.68 15.61 5.63
C ASP A 266 -13.72 15.76 7.16
N LYS A 267 -14.90 15.66 7.77
CA LYS A 267 -15.05 15.69 9.24
C LYS A 267 -14.31 14.53 9.93
N LYS A 268 -14.40 13.31 9.38
CA LYS A 268 -13.80 12.10 9.96
C LYS A 268 -12.28 12.13 9.87
N TYR A 269 -11.74 12.47 8.70
CA TYR A 269 -10.31 12.38 8.44
C TYR A 269 -9.58 13.69 8.72
N ASN A 270 -10.22 14.85 8.52
CA ASN A 270 -9.65 16.20 8.70
C ASN A 270 -8.27 16.36 8.05
N SER A 271 -8.08 15.73 6.89
CA SER A 271 -6.77 15.58 6.26
C SER A 271 -6.44 16.68 5.25
N GLY A 272 -7.39 17.54 4.93
CA GLY A 272 -7.32 18.50 3.83
C GLY A 272 -7.64 17.90 2.46
N ILE A 273 -7.66 16.56 2.29
CA ILE A 273 -7.97 15.89 1.02
C ILE A 273 -9.41 16.19 0.57
N PHE A 274 -10.34 16.30 1.51
CA PHE A 274 -11.78 16.45 1.24
C PHE A 274 -12.27 17.89 1.32
N HIS A 275 -11.39 18.90 1.32
CA HIS A 275 -11.84 20.29 1.37
C HIS A 275 -12.89 20.61 0.29
N LEU A 276 -14.03 21.17 0.75
CA LEU A 276 -15.23 21.39 -0.05
C LEU A 276 -15.13 22.61 -1.01
N LEU A 277 -14.09 23.42 -0.88
CA LEU A 277 -13.97 24.70 -1.62
C LEU A 277 -14.02 24.57 -3.14
N ASP A 278 -13.81 23.36 -3.67
CA ASP A 278 -13.70 23.12 -5.11
C ASP A 278 -14.90 22.34 -5.69
N GLU A 279 -15.88 21.92 -4.88
CA GLU A 279 -16.90 20.94 -5.31
C GLU A 279 -17.99 21.53 -6.22
N ASN A 280 -18.11 22.85 -6.28
CA ASN A 280 -19.13 23.53 -7.08
C ASN A 280 -18.57 24.29 -8.29
N ILE A 281 -17.28 24.14 -8.58
CA ILE A 281 -16.64 24.86 -9.68
C ILE A 281 -17.12 24.31 -11.03
N TYR A 282 -17.26 22.98 -11.13
CA TYR A 282 -17.65 22.32 -12.36
C TYR A 282 -18.84 21.37 -12.16
N THR A 283 -19.76 21.42 -13.11
CA THR A 283 -20.86 20.45 -13.24
C THR A 283 -20.32 19.20 -13.91
N VAL A 284 -20.52 18.06 -13.27
CA VAL A 284 -20.15 16.74 -13.79
C VAL A 284 -21.40 15.86 -13.85
N ASP A 285 -21.57 15.15 -14.96
CA ASP A 285 -22.66 14.20 -15.10
C ASP A 285 -22.42 12.99 -14.19
N PHE A 286 -23.41 12.71 -13.33
CA PHE A 286 -23.29 11.63 -12.35
C PHE A 286 -23.11 10.24 -13.00
N GLU A 287 -23.59 10.01 -14.21
CA GLU A 287 -23.40 8.73 -14.90
C GLU A 287 -21.92 8.44 -15.20
N ILE A 288 -21.10 9.46 -15.49
CA ILE A 288 -19.64 9.28 -15.63
C ILE A 288 -19.00 8.87 -14.31
N ILE A 289 -19.39 9.52 -13.22
CA ILE A 289 -18.91 9.21 -11.87
C ILE A 289 -19.29 7.76 -11.50
N LYS A 290 -20.48 7.35 -11.84
CA LYS A 290 -21.00 5.98 -11.58
C LYS A 290 -20.22 4.90 -12.34
N VAL A 291 -19.79 5.18 -13.57
CA VAL A 291 -18.92 4.28 -14.33
C VAL A 291 -17.56 4.15 -13.60
N ILE A 292 -16.96 5.26 -13.18
CA ILE A 292 -15.70 5.24 -12.42
C ILE A 292 -15.85 4.42 -11.14
N PHE A 293 -16.96 4.61 -10.40
CA PHE A 293 -17.22 3.83 -9.20
C PHE A 293 -17.37 2.34 -9.50
N ALA A 294 -18.09 1.95 -10.53
CA ALA A 294 -18.24 0.56 -10.92
C ALA A 294 -16.88 -0.11 -11.23
N GLU A 295 -15.99 0.63 -11.91
CA GLU A 295 -14.65 0.14 -12.28
C GLU A 295 -13.65 0.08 -11.10
N LEU A 296 -14.02 0.55 -9.92
CA LEU A 296 -13.22 0.40 -8.69
C LEU A 296 -13.50 -0.90 -7.94
N TYR A 297 -14.53 -1.65 -8.29
CA TYR A 297 -14.96 -2.86 -7.60
C TYR A 297 -14.97 -4.08 -8.51
N TYR A 298 -14.81 -5.21 -7.87
CA TYR A 298 -14.93 -6.50 -8.55
C TYR A 298 -16.37 -6.71 -9.07
N PRO A 299 -16.60 -7.32 -10.26
CA PRO A 299 -15.62 -7.97 -11.14
C PRO A 299 -14.91 -7.03 -12.13
N LEU A 300 -15.31 -5.77 -12.27
CA LEU A 300 -14.70 -4.85 -13.24
C LEU A 300 -13.28 -4.44 -12.82
N SER A 301 -13.05 -4.27 -11.53
CA SER A 301 -11.72 -4.02 -10.98
C SER A 301 -10.99 -5.31 -10.61
N PRO A 302 -9.82 -5.57 -11.19
CA PRO A 302 -8.97 -6.67 -10.75
C PRO A 302 -8.16 -6.34 -9.50
N TYR A 303 -8.20 -5.06 -9.02
CA TYR A 303 -7.37 -4.58 -7.92
C TYR A 303 -7.86 -5.05 -6.55
N ASP A 304 -6.89 -5.21 -5.64
CA ASP A 304 -7.11 -5.24 -4.21
C ASP A 304 -6.30 -4.12 -3.56
N PHE A 305 -6.96 -3.04 -3.17
CA PHE A 305 -6.30 -1.84 -2.63
C PHE A 305 -5.70 -2.06 -1.24
N SER A 306 -6.10 -3.11 -0.52
CA SER A 306 -5.56 -3.42 0.81
C SER A 306 -4.09 -3.83 0.79
N VAL A 307 -3.62 -4.33 -0.35
CA VAL A 307 -2.26 -4.84 -0.52
C VAL A 307 -1.38 -3.94 -1.40
N ILE A 308 -1.93 -2.88 -2.01
CA ILE A 308 -1.16 -1.95 -2.86
C ILE A 308 -0.25 -1.09 -1.96
N PRO A 309 1.07 -1.14 -2.14
CA PRO A 309 1.98 -0.28 -1.39
C PRO A 309 1.78 1.21 -1.72
N PRO A 310 1.88 2.13 -0.74
CA PRO A 310 1.82 3.58 -1.00
C PRO A 310 2.84 4.05 -2.04
N SER A 311 4.00 3.41 -2.14
CA SER A 311 5.04 3.70 -3.12
C SER A 311 4.61 3.42 -4.57
N ILE A 312 3.77 2.41 -4.80
CA ILE A 312 3.19 2.16 -6.13
C ILE A 312 2.22 3.28 -6.51
N LEU A 313 1.38 3.72 -5.56
CA LEU A 313 0.49 4.86 -5.80
C LEU A 313 1.29 6.12 -6.11
N ALA A 314 2.33 6.44 -5.32
CA ALA A 314 3.21 7.57 -5.59
C ALA A 314 3.81 7.49 -7.00
N LYS A 315 4.34 6.34 -7.41
CA LYS A 315 4.92 6.12 -8.74
C LYS A 315 3.91 6.31 -9.88
N VAL A 316 2.68 5.82 -9.71
CA VAL A 316 1.61 6.03 -10.68
C VAL A 316 1.26 7.52 -10.78
N TYR A 317 1.21 8.21 -9.65
CA TYR A 317 0.95 9.64 -9.61
C TYR A 317 2.07 10.48 -10.23
N ASP A 318 3.34 10.09 -10.13
CA ASP A 318 4.45 10.81 -10.77
C ASP A 318 4.29 10.87 -12.30
N VAL A 319 3.77 9.80 -12.91
CA VAL A 319 3.44 9.84 -14.34
C VAL A 319 2.33 10.86 -14.62
N PHE A 320 1.33 10.98 -13.74
CA PHE A 320 0.29 12.00 -13.90
C PHE A 320 0.80 13.39 -13.71
N LEU A 321 1.71 13.61 -12.77
CA LEU A 321 2.34 14.90 -12.55
C LEU A 321 3.11 15.39 -13.77
N SER A 322 3.58 14.47 -14.62
CA SER A 322 4.26 14.80 -15.88
C SER A 322 3.29 15.18 -17.03
N GLU A 323 1.98 14.97 -16.86
CA GLU A 323 0.97 15.16 -17.91
C GLU A 323 -0.16 16.09 -17.42
N ARG A 324 -0.63 16.99 -18.30
CA ARG A 324 -1.79 17.85 -18.04
C ARG A 324 -2.73 17.87 -19.24
N PHE A 325 -3.98 18.22 -19.00
CA PHE A 325 -4.90 18.54 -20.09
C PHE A 325 -4.64 19.95 -20.58
N GLU A 326 -4.70 20.10 -21.89
CA GLU A 326 -4.78 21.39 -22.59
C GLU A 326 -5.96 21.37 -23.56
N ILE A 327 -6.58 22.53 -23.79
CA ILE A 327 -7.65 22.71 -24.75
C ILE A 327 -7.01 23.31 -26.01
N LEU A 328 -6.95 22.53 -27.09
CA LEU A 328 -6.38 22.93 -28.37
C LEU A 328 -7.44 22.77 -29.46
N ASN A 329 -7.86 23.87 -30.08
CA ASN A 329 -8.91 23.90 -31.11
C ASN A 329 -10.24 23.25 -30.66
N ASP A 330 -10.69 23.58 -29.46
CA ASP A 330 -11.87 23.03 -28.81
C ASP A 330 -11.83 21.50 -28.52
N GLU A 331 -10.66 20.89 -28.65
CA GLU A 331 -10.41 19.50 -28.26
C GLU A 331 -9.52 19.39 -27.05
N ILE A 332 -9.84 18.47 -26.14
CA ILE A 332 -8.97 18.12 -25.02
C ILE A 332 -7.81 17.26 -25.51
N LYS A 333 -6.62 17.65 -25.12
CA LYS A 333 -5.40 16.84 -25.35
C LYS A 333 -4.63 16.67 -24.06
N LEU A 334 -4.25 15.44 -23.76
CA LEU A 334 -3.31 15.15 -22.70
C LEU A 334 -1.90 15.38 -23.24
N VAL A 335 -1.21 16.37 -22.69
CA VAL A 335 0.14 16.76 -23.13
C VAL A 335 1.11 16.60 -21.96
N LYS A 336 2.37 16.39 -22.28
CA LYS A 336 3.43 16.45 -21.26
C LYS A 336 3.63 17.90 -20.84
N LYS A 337 3.77 18.16 -19.56
CA LYS A 337 4.11 19.47 -19.03
C LYS A 337 5.44 19.94 -19.63
N PRO A 338 5.60 21.24 -19.94
CA PRO A 338 6.86 21.79 -20.49
C PRO A 338 8.06 21.44 -19.61
N GLU A 339 7.89 21.49 -18.29
CA GLU A 339 8.92 21.15 -17.31
C GLU A 339 9.37 19.68 -17.43
N ALA A 340 8.46 18.78 -17.80
CA ALA A 340 8.78 17.38 -18.03
C ALA A 340 9.49 17.12 -19.37
N ILE A 341 9.35 18.06 -20.34
CA ILE A 341 9.99 17.99 -21.66
C ILE A 341 11.38 18.62 -21.61
N ASP A 342 11.50 19.83 -21.07
CA ASP A 342 12.70 20.67 -21.16
C ASP A 342 13.81 20.25 -20.19
N PHE A 343 13.46 19.62 -19.06
CA PHE A 343 14.42 19.21 -18.05
C PHE A 343 14.75 17.71 -18.07
N PHE A 344 14.78 17.04 -19.19
CA PHE A 344 15.27 15.67 -19.38
C PHE A 344 15.13 14.76 -18.13
N GLY A 345 13.96 14.80 -17.49
CA GLY A 345 13.78 13.88 -16.41
C GLY A 345 13.24 14.46 -15.11
N ALA A 346 11.94 14.76 -15.07
CA ALA A 346 11.22 14.38 -13.88
C ALA A 346 11.20 12.83 -13.84
N VAL A 347 12.36 12.23 -13.59
CA VAL A 347 12.49 10.79 -13.40
C VAL A 347 12.16 10.52 -11.93
N THR A 348 11.08 9.80 -11.72
CA THR A 348 10.74 9.29 -10.38
C THR A 348 11.94 8.57 -9.79
N THR A 349 12.39 9.02 -8.64
CA THR A 349 13.46 8.33 -7.93
C THR A 349 12.94 6.96 -7.45
N PRO A 350 13.58 5.84 -7.82
CA PRO A 350 13.21 4.54 -7.27
C PRO A 350 13.26 4.56 -5.75
N LYS A 351 12.27 3.89 -5.11
CA LYS A 351 12.17 3.89 -3.64
C LYS A 351 13.45 3.37 -2.98
N GLU A 352 14.08 2.38 -3.56
CA GLU A 352 15.33 1.80 -3.06
C GLU A 352 16.47 2.82 -3.00
N ILE A 353 16.52 3.73 -3.96
CA ILE A 353 17.51 4.83 -3.98
C ILE A 353 17.16 5.88 -2.94
N ALA A 354 15.89 6.22 -2.81
CA ALA A 354 15.43 7.16 -1.77
C ALA A 354 15.72 6.61 -0.37
N ASP A 355 15.43 5.32 -0.12
CA ASP A 355 15.70 4.65 1.15
C ASP A 355 17.20 4.65 1.48
N LEU A 356 18.06 4.38 0.50
CA LEU A 356 19.51 4.42 0.68
C LEU A 356 19.99 5.82 1.03
N ILE A 357 19.56 6.85 0.29
CA ILE A 357 19.97 8.24 0.53
C ILE A 357 19.49 8.71 1.90
N VAL A 358 18.26 8.38 2.28
CA VAL A 358 17.72 8.70 3.60
C VAL A 358 18.57 8.03 4.68
N LYS A 359 18.79 6.73 4.60
CA LYS A 359 19.60 5.97 5.56
C LYS A 359 20.99 6.59 5.75
N GLU A 360 21.73 6.78 4.66
CA GLU A 360 23.07 7.38 4.70
C GLU A 360 23.06 8.80 5.30
N SER A 361 22.05 9.60 5.01
CA SER A 361 21.90 10.95 5.55
C SER A 361 21.72 10.94 7.07
N PHE A 362 21.04 9.93 7.61
CA PHE A 362 20.88 9.74 9.05
C PHE A 362 22.14 9.20 9.72
N GLU A 363 22.84 8.24 9.09
CA GLU A 363 24.07 7.65 9.63
C GLU A 363 25.17 8.69 9.79
N ILE A 364 25.36 9.58 8.81
CA ILE A 364 26.33 10.69 8.89
C ILE A 364 26.07 11.63 10.09
N ARG A 365 24.80 11.81 10.48
CA ARG A 365 24.44 12.64 11.63
C ARG A 365 24.56 11.91 12.95
N SER A 366 24.24 10.61 12.99
CA SER A 366 24.30 9.79 14.21
C SER A 366 25.71 9.64 14.75
N GLU A 367 26.73 9.67 13.90
CA GLU A 367 28.14 9.65 14.29
C GLU A 367 28.60 10.96 14.98
N LYS A 368 27.86 12.05 14.83
CA LYS A 368 28.28 13.40 15.28
C LYS A 368 27.58 13.92 16.53
N ASN A 369 26.37 13.45 16.83
CA ASN A 369 25.61 13.92 18.00
C ASN A 369 24.56 12.88 18.44
N GLU A 370 24.22 12.85 19.73
CA GLU A 370 23.02 12.19 20.24
C GLU A 370 21.79 12.78 19.54
N ILE A 371 21.05 11.93 18.81
CA ILE A 371 19.83 12.35 18.11
C ILE A 371 18.75 12.56 19.18
N ILE A 372 18.40 13.80 19.46
CA ILE A 372 17.21 14.15 20.21
C ILE A 372 16.03 14.06 19.21
N LEU A 373 15.36 12.92 19.18
CA LEU A 373 14.26 12.63 18.22
C LEU A 373 13.13 13.67 18.26
N GLU A 374 12.90 14.30 19.43
CA GLU A 374 11.86 15.32 19.61
C GLU A 374 12.12 16.62 18.84
N GLU A 375 13.37 16.93 18.50
CA GLU A 375 13.77 18.14 17.77
C GLU A 375 14.10 17.86 16.29
N PHE A 376 14.01 16.60 15.86
CA PHE A 376 14.43 16.21 14.52
C PHE A 376 13.37 16.60 13.47
N LYS A 377 13.78 17.41 12.49
CA LYS A 377 12.94 17.83 11.36
C LYS A 377 13.64 17.51 10.06
N ILE A 378 12.88 16.95 9.12
CA ILE A 378 13.30 16.65 7.76
C ILE A 378 12.50 17.54 6.83
N ALA A 379 13.17 18.20 5.91
CA ALA A 379 12.55 19.01 4.90
C ALA A 379 13.07 18.62 3.52
N ASP A 380 12.17 18.36 2.59
CA ASP A 380 12.45 18.24 1.17
C ASP A 380 11.90 19.46 0.45
N ILE A 381 12.79 20.27 -0.11
CA ILE A 381 12.44 21.56 -0.72
C ILE A 381 12.00 21.45 -2.19
N CYS A 382 11.97 20.24 -2.74
CA CYS A 382 11.49 19.91 -4.07
C CYS A 382 10.84 18.51 -4.02
N CYS A 383 9.82 18.37 -3.15
CA CYS A 383 9.39 17.05 -2.68
C CYS A 383 8.67 16.19 -3.73
N GLY A 384 8.18 16.76 -4.83
CA GLY A 384 7.44 16.02 -5.85
C GLY A 384 6.27 15.25 -5.23
N SER A 385 6.10 13.98 -5.60
CA SER A 385 5.13 13.05 -5.02
C SER A 385 5.44 12.61 -3.58
N GLY A 386 6.59 13.02 -3.02
CA GLY A 386 6.99 12.80 -1.64
C GLY A 386 7.76 11.51 -1.38
N ILE A 387 8.41 10.88 -2.37
CA ILE A 387 9.09 9.59 -2.19
C ILE A 387 10.20 9.65 -1.12
N PHE A 388 10.99 10.73 -1.07
CA PHE A 388 12.01 10.93 -0.03
C PHE A 388 11.40 11.16 1.34
N LEU A 389 10.31 11.92 1.42
CA LEU A 389 9.60 12.17 2.67
C LEU A 389 8.92 10.89 3.19
N LEU A 390 8.38 10.07 2.30
CA LEU A 390 7.82 8.76 2.64
C LEU A 390 8.90 7.83 3.20
N SER A 391 10.06 7.74 2.52
CA SER A 391 11.20 6.95 2.98
C SER A 391 11.74 7.46 4.33
N ALA A 392 11.82 8.78 4.51
CA ALA A 392 12.24 9.39 5.75
C ALA A 392 11.26 9.13 6.90
N TYR A 393 9.96 9.20 6.65
CA TYR A 393 8.93 8.91 7.62
C TYR A 393 8.96 7.44 8.07
N GLU A 394 9.11 6.50 7.13
CA GLU A 394 9.27 5.07 7.44
C GLU A 394 10.56 4.81 8.22
N TYR A 395 11.67 5.45 7.86
CA TYR A 395 12.95 5.29 8.55
C TYR A 395 12.89 5.81 9.99
N LEU A 396 12.27 6.98 10.22
CA LEU A 396 12.06 7.51 11.58
C LEU A 396 11.18 6.60 12.43
N GLN A 397 10.14 6.02 11.87
CA GLN A 397 9.31 5.04 12.58
C GLN A 397 10.16 3.87 13.09
N ASN A 398 11.09 3.36 12.26
CA ASN A 398 11.99 2.27 12.64
C ASN A 398 12.93 2.69 13.79
N ILE A 399 13.53 3.88 13.73
CA ILE A 399 14.39 4.37 14.80
C ILE A 399 13.61 4.50 16.12
N ILE A 400 12.40 5.08 16.08
CA ILE A 400 11.57 5.22 17.28
C ILE A 400 11.18 3.85 17.83
N TYR A 401 10.82 2.91 16.96
CA TYR A 401 10.50 1.55 17.37
C TYR A 401 11.70 0.87 18.06
N ASP A 402 12.89 0.89 17.45
CA ASP A 402 14.10 0.28 17.97
C ASP A 402 14.52 0.86 19.32
N PHE A 403 14.29 2.16 19.52
CA PHE A 403 14.51 2.81 20.80
C PHE A 403 13.45 2.40 21.83
N SER A 404 12.20 2.34 21.41
CA SER A 404 11.06 2.04 22.28
C SER A 404 11.03 0.58 22.72
N ILE A 405 11.41 -0.36 21.84
CA ILE A 405 11.43 -1.79 22.17
C ILE A 405 12.48 -2.12 23.25
N LYS A 406 13.58 -1.35 23.30
CA LYS A 406 14.59 -1.48 24.36
C LYS A 406 14.10 -1.01 25.72
N ARG A 407 13.04 -0.21 25.77
CA ARG A 407 12.37 0.32 26.97
C ARG A 407 10.91 -0.12 26.99
N LEU A 408 10.65 -1.36 26.67
CA LEU A 408 9.33 -1.90 26.33
C LEU A 408 8.23 -1.50 27.32
N GLN A 409 8.43 -1.75 28.61
CA GLN A 409 7.40 -1.47 29.62
C GLN A 409 7.05 0.03 29.69
N GLN A 410 8.06 0.89 29.74
CA GLN A 410 7.84 2.34 29.71
C GLN A 410 7.13 2.79 28.44
N SER A 411 7.55 2.28 27.29
CA SER A 411 6.96 2.66 26.00
C SER A 411 5.51 2.19 25.82
N LEU A 412 5.12 1.10 26.50
CA LEU A 412 3.72 0.67 26.58
C LEU A 412 2.92 1.58 27.51
N ASP A 413 3.46 1.92 28.68
CA ASP A 413 2.82 2.78 29.67
C ASP A 413 2.64 4.22 29.13
N ASP A 414 3.59 4.72 28.38
CA ASP A 414 3.55 6.03 27.72
C ASP A 414 2.71 6.04 26.43
N GLY A 415 2.22 4.88 25.98
CA GLY A 415 1.39 4.72 24.78
C GLY A 415 2.17 4.97 23.46
N VAL A 416 3.49 4.87 23.48
CA VAL A 416 4.34 4.93 22.27
C VAL A 416 4.23 3.65 21.48
N LEU A 417 4.24 2.51 22.17
CA LEU A 417 3.99 1.18 21.60
C LEU A 417 2.62 0.66 21.99
N VAL A 418 2.03 -0.12 21.12
CA VAL A 418 0.86 -0.95 21.40
C VAL A 418 1.22 -2.41 21.18
N LYS A 419 0.55 -3.28 21.96
CA LYS A 419 0.68 -4.74 21.81
C LYS A 419 -0.58 -5.27 21.15
N GLU A 420 -0.42 -5.89 20.01
CA GLU A 420 -1.50 -6.60 19.32
C GLU A 420 -1.13 -8.08 19.23
N GLN A 421 -1.95 -8.93 19.86
CA GLN A 421 -1.62 -10.37 20.04
C GLN A 421 -0.26 -10.54 20.76
N ASN A 422 0.76 -11.04 20.05
CA ASN A 422 2.12 -11.21 20.58
C ASN A 422 3.14 -10.28 19.91
N LEU A 423 2.69 -9.29 19.15
CA LEU A 423 3.53 -8.37 18.41
C LEU A 423 3.45 -6.96 19.00
N TYR A 424 4.54 -6.22 18.92
CA TYR A 424 4.60 -4.81 19.31
C TYR A 424 4.69 -3.95 18.06
N GLN A 425 4.03 -2.80 18.07
CA GLN A 425 4.07 -1.81 16.99
C GLN A 425 3.95 -0.40 17.54
N LEU A 426 4.38 0.60 16.75
CA LEU A 426 4.15 1.99 17.11
C LEU A 426 2.64 2.26 17.15
N SER A 427 2.21 2.98 18.19
CA SER A 427 0.83 3.42 18.27
C SER A 427 0.49 4.38 17.12
N PHE A 428 -0.76 4.38 16.71
CA PHE A 428 -1.23 5.31 15.68
C PHE A 428 -1.02 6.77 16.12
N LYS A 429 -1.19 7.06 17.41
CA LYS A 429 -0.90 8.37 17.99
C LYS A 429 0.55 8.77 17.72
N THR A 430 1.51 7.90 18.01
CA THR A 430 2.94 8.15 17.76
C THR A 430 3.24 8.38 16.28
N LYS A 431 2.67 7.55 15.39
CA LYS A 431 2.81 7.72 13.94
C LYS A 431 2.29 9.09 13.48
N LYS A 432 1.12 9.50 13.98
CA LYS A 432 0.49 10.79 13.66
C LYS A 432 1.31 11.99 14.15
N GLU A 433 1.79 11.93 15.37
CA GLU A 433 2.63 12.97 15.97
C GLU A 433 3.97 13.10 15.24
N LEU A 434 4.61 11.98 14.91
CA LEU A 434 5.85 11.97 14.14
C LEU A 434 5.67 12.60 12.76
N LEU A 435 4.62 12.22 12.02
CA LEU A 435 4.35 12.79 10.72
C LEU A 435 4.18 14.31 10.78
N LYS A 436 3.46 14.80 11.79
CA LYS A 436 3.20 16.23 11.99
C LYS A 436 4.41 17.02 12.45
N SER A 437 5.24 16.45 13.31
CA SER A 437 6.36 17.17 13.95
C SER A 437 7.65 17.14 13.14
N ALA A 438 7.90 16.06 12.38
CA ALA A 438 9.20 15.80 11.78
C ALA A 438 9.26 15.92 10.25
N ILE A 439 8.14 15.79 9.52
CA ILE A 439 8.14 15.70 8.06
C ILE A 439 7.62 17.00 7.44
N PHE A 440 8.44 17.62 6.59
CA PHE A 440 8.12 18.88 5.90
C PHE A 440 8.51 18.79 4.42
N GLY A 441 7.74 19.44 3.55
CA GLY A 441 8.01 19.49 2.12
C GLY A 441 7.54 20.78 1.48
N VAL A 442 8.16 21.13 0.36
CA VAL A 442 7.73 22.22 -0.51
C VAL A 442 7.84 21.75 -1.96
N ASP A 443 6.85 22.07 -2.77
CA ASP A 443 6.94 21.88 -4.22
C ASP A 443 6.25 23.03 -4.97
N ILE A 444 6.74 23.33 -6.17
CA ILE A 444 6.18 24.36 -7.04
C ILE A 444 4.94 23.86 -7.82
N ASP A 445 4.71 22.55 -7.86
CA ASP A 445 3.54 21.93 -8.47
C ASP A 445 2.49 21.61 -7.39
N LEU A 446 1.36 22.29 -7.43
CA LEU A 446 0.27 22.07 -6.48
C LEU A 446 -0.24 20.62 -6.52
N SER A 447 -0.29 20.01 -7.69
CA SER A 447 -0.70 18.60 -7.84
C SER A 447 0.28 17.65 -7.15
N ALA A 448 1.58 17.94 -7.21
CA ALA A 448 2.61 17.18 -6.50
C ALA A 448 2.45 17.28 -4.99
N VAL A 449 2.18 18.48 -4.46
CA VAL A 449 1.88 18.72 -3.04
C VAL A 449 0.70 17.88 -2.57
N GLU A 450 -0.40 17.85 -3.33
CA GLU A 450 -1.58 17.06 -3.00
C GLU A 450 -1.28 15.54 -2.98
N VAL A 451 -0.49 15.06 -3.95
CA VAL A 451 -0.07 13.65 -4.01
C VAL A 451 0.87 13.31 -2.86
N CYS A 452 1.80 14.19 -2.50
CA CYS A 452 2.69 14.01 -1.37
C CYS A 452 1.90 13.86 -0.06
N LYS A 453 0.97 14.78 0.21
CA LYS A 453 0.05 14.69 1.36
C LYS A 453 -0.70 13.37 1.37
N PHE A 454 -1.30 13.00 0.24
CA PHE A 454 -2.05 11.76 0.06
C PHE A 454 -1.22 10.53 0.40
N SER A 455 -0.01 10.41 -0.14
CA SER A 455 0.90 9.27 0.08
C SER A 455 1.33 9.16 1.54
N LEU A 456 1.66 10.29 2.19
CA LEU A 456 2.04 10.34 3.60
C LEU A 456 0.88 9.95 4.52
N LEU A 457 -0.33 10.42 4.24
CA LEU A 457 -1.51 10.09 5.01
C LEU A 457 -1.89 8.61 4.87
N LEU A 458 -1.79 8.03 3.67
CA LEU A 458 -1.98 6.59 3.47
C LEU A 458 -0.94 5.77 4.22
N SER A 459 0.33 6.20 4.22
CA SER A 459 1.37 5.53 5.00
C SER A 459 1.09 5.59 6.51
N CYS A 460 0.57 6.71 7.01
CA CYS A 460 0.17 6.86 8.40
C CYS A 460 -0.98 5.92 8.79
N LEU A 461 -1.93 5.71 7.88
CA LEU A 461 -3.08 4.81 8.09
C LEU A 461 -2.72 3.32 8.00
N ARG A 462 -1.54 3.00 7.51
CA ARG A 462 -1.14 1.62 7.33
C ARG A 462 -1.01 0.91 8.67
N ASN A 463 -1.60 -0.28 8.77
CA ASN A 463 -1.47 -1.17 9.91
C ASN A 463 -1.93 -0.56 11.26
N ILE A 464 -3.05 0.14 11.25
CA ILE A 464 -3.69 0.59 12.49
C ILE A 464 -4.35 -0.62 13.15
N SER A 465 -4.14 -0.79 14.46
CA SER A 465 -4.78 -1.86 15.20
C SER A 465 -6.30 -1.64 15.34
N PHE A 466 -7.06 -2.72 15.42
CA PHE A 466 -8.52 -2.62 15.60
C PHE A 466 -8.90 -1.98 16.94
N THR A 467 -8.12 -2.22 17.97
CA THR A 467 -8.32 -1.62 19.28
C THR A 467 -8.14 -0.10 19.22
N GLU A 468 -7.15 0.37 18.47
CA GLU A 468 -6.95 1.80 18.24
C GLU A 468 -8.06 2.42 17.41
N LEU A 469 -8.48 1.76 16.32
CA LEU A 469 -9.59 2.22 15.48
C LEU A 469 -10.90 2.38 16.26
N ALA A 470 -11.19 1.47 17.19
CA ALA A 470 -12.38 1.54 18.04
C ALA A 470 -12.34 2.72 19.01
N GLN A 471 -11.15 3.15 19.44
CA GLN A 471 -10.96 4.27 20.36
C GLN A 471 -10.99 5.65 19.67
N ILE A 472 -10.61 5.71 18.39
CA ILE A 472 -10.45 6.97 17.63
C ILE A 472 -11.80 7.56 17.18
N LYS A 473 -12.92 6.92 17.40
CA LYS A 473 -14.27 7.34 16.93
C LYS A 473 -14.71 8.78 17.32
N GLN A 474 -13.97 9.50 18.14
CA GLN A 474 -14.33 10.84 18.63
C GLN A 474 -13.43 12.00 18.18
N GLU A 475 -12.28 11.74 17.56
CA GLU A 475 -11.34 12.77 17.09
C GLU A 475 -11.10 12.64 15.58
N SER A 476 -10.62 13.72 14.94
CA SER A 476 -10.17 13.64 13.55
C SER A 476 -9.08 12.58 13.39
N LEU A 477 -9.31 11.64 12.49
CA LEU A 477 -8.46 10.45 12.34
C LEU A 477 -7.03 10.83 11.92
N LEU A 478 -6.88 11.73 10.95
CA LEU A 478 -5.60 12.10 10.35
C LEU A 478 -5.14 13.51 10.77
N PRO A 479 -3.83 13.80 10.70
CA PRO A 479 -3.34 15.16 10.85
C PRO A 479 -3.61 15.96 9.58
N ASN A 480 -3.92 17.25 9.72
CA ASN A 480 -3.85 18.18 8.62
C ASN A 480 -2.36 18.49 8.32
N LEU A 481 -1.94 18.30 7.06
CA LEU A 481 -0.56 18.50 6.61
C LEU A 481 -0.33 19.84 5.86
N ASP A 482 -1.30 20.74 5.82
CA ASP A 482 -1.18 22.02 5.10
C ASP A 482 -0.03 22.91 5.60
N ASN A 483 0.33 22.75 6.87
CA ASN A 483 1.50 23.44 7.45
C ASN A 483 2.82 22.69 7.23
N ASN A 484 2.76 21.43 6.83
CA ASN A 484 3.91 20.56 6.64
C ASN A 484 4.35 20.48 5.19
N ILE A 485 3.40 20.29 4.29
CA ILE A 485 3.65 20.14 2.85
C ILE A 485 3.01 21.34 2.14
N LYS A 486 3.84 22.21 1.60
CA LYS A 486 3.43 23.52 1.08
C LYS A 486 3.65 23.63 -0.41
N PHE A 487 2.71 24.30 -1.05
CA PHE A 487 2.87 24.79 -2.40
C PHE A 487 3.67 26.11 -2.38
N GLY A 488 4.71 26.20 -3.21
CA GLY A 488 5.50 27.42 -3.34
C GLY A 488 6.86 27.20 -3.97
N ASN A 489 7.52 28.30 -4.31
CA ASN A 489 8.89 28.26 -4.81
C ASN A 489 9.87 28.36 -3.63
N SER A 490 10.60 27.29 -3.34
CA SER A 490 11.54 27.18 -2.23
C SER A 490 12.80 28.04 -2.37
N LEU A 491 13.04 28.63 -3.56
CA LEU A 491 14.19 29.49 -3.85
C LEU A 491 13.92 30.97 -3.57
N VAL A 492 12.66 31.34 -3.30
CA VAL A 492 12.27 32.74 -3.05
C VAL A 492 11.68 32.89 -1.66
N ASP A 493 12.02 34.01 -1.02
CA ASP A 493 11.46 34.45 0.25
C ASP A 493 10.69 35.79 0.10
N ASP A 494 10.13 36.30 1.20
CA ASP A 494 9.38 37.56 1.19
C ASP A 494 10.21 38.74 0.66
N LYS A 495 11.54 38.72 0.87
CA LYS A 495 12.45 39.77 0.40
C LYS A 495 12.64 39.77 -1.13
N PHE A 496 12.43 38.62 -1.78
CA PHE A 496 12.49 38.53 -3.24
C PHE A 496 11.41 39.42 -3.87
N TYR A 497 10.20 39.38 -3.36
CA TYR A 497 9.10 40.19 -3.85
C TYR A 497 9.30 41.69 -3.54
N ASP A 498 9.85 42.04 -2.39
CA ASP A 498 10.19 43.41 -2.02
C ASP A 498 11.25 44.01 -2.97
N TYR A 499 12.25 43.21 -3.35
CA TYR A 499 13.32 43.65 -4.24
C TYR A 499 12.79 43.94 -5.67
N TYR A 500 11.91 43.13 -6.19
CA TYR A 500 11.34 43.29 -7.52
C TYR A 500 10.21 44.31 -7.58
N SER A 501 9.46 44.53 -6.50
CA SER A 501 8.41 45.58 -6.44
C SER A 501 8.97 47.00 -6.38
N THR A 502 10.21 47.19 -5.96
CA THR A 502 10.93 48.48 -5.89
C THR A 502 11.70 48.81 -7.16
N SER A 503 11.75 47.90 -8.14
CA SER A 503 12.54 48.06 -9.37
C SER A 503 11.72 48.37 -10.62
N ASN A 504 10.39 48.70 -10.49
CA ASN A 504 9.50 49.13 -11.56
C ASN A 504 9.06 50.59 -11.39
#